data_c5eca33a30d0e92c7638e7d023b5985d
#
_entry.id   c5eca33a30d0e92c7638e7d023b5985d
#
_cell.length_a   1.000
_cell.length_b   1.000
_cell.length_c   1.000
_cell.angle_alpha   90.00
_cell.angle_beta   90.00
_cell.angle_gamma   90.00
#
_symmetry.space_group_name_H-M   'P 1'
#
loop_
_entity.id
_entity.type
_entity.pdbx_description
1 polymer ?
#
loop_
_entity_poly.entity_id
_entity_poly.type
_entity_poly.pdbx_seq_one_letter_code
_entity_poly.pdbx_strand_id
1 'polypeptide(L)'
;MRIYTRSGDKGKTSLIYGQRVAKNDLRVEAYGTCDEANSMIGLALSFLDKEDWDGKEAFLERMHRVQTILFHVGAELATPNGKKVTWELKKEHIQELEDQIDEWDKDLEALTQFILPSGNSTSSALHTARTITRRAERTAVGLGDELTNPLVVSYINRLSDYLFVAARYVNQCLGGEEIPLKADI
;
A
#
# COMPACT_ATOMS: atom_id res chain seq x y z
N MET A 1 -12.43 17.24 20.80
CA MET A 1 -11.80 17.82 19.59
C MET A 1 -12.80 17.74 18.45
N ARG A 2 -12.98 18.81 17.63
CA ARG A 2 -13.86 18.73 16.46
C ARG A 2 -13.07 18.20 15.28
N ILE A 3 -13.64 17.26 14.51
CA ILE A 3 -12.99 16.68 13.33
C ILE A 3 -12.92 17.70 12.18
N TYR A 4 -13.97 18.49 11.98
CA TYR A 4 -14.00 19.50 10.92
C TYR A 4 -13.49 20.85 11.41
N THR A 5 -12.66 21.51 10.59
CA THR A 5 -12.12 22.85 10.86
C THR A 5 -12.64 23.92 9.91
N ARG A 6 -13.31 23.52 8.82
CA ARG A 6 -13.77 24.34 7.70
C ARG A 6 -12.64 25.07 6.93
N SER A 7 -11.38 24.85 7.31
CA SER A 7 -10.23 25.51 6.67
C SER A 7 -10.00 25.02 5.22
N GLY A 8 -10.58 23.89 4.86
CA GLY A 8 -10.46 23.28 3.55
C GLY A 8 -11.57 23.61 2.55
N ASP A 9 -12.63 24.34 2.96
CA ASP A 9 -13.86 24.54 2.17
C ASP A 9 -13.64 25.36 0.88
N LYS A 10 -12.53 26.12 0.84
CA LYS A 10 -12.13 26.92 -0.33
C LYS A 10 -11.13 26.20 -1.26
N GLY A 11 -11.10 24.86 -1.25
CA GLY A 11 -10.25 24.07 -2.15
C GLY A 11 -8.76 24.04 -1.80
N LYS A 12 -8.38 24.46 -0.58
CA LYS A 12 -6.99 24.41 -0.11
C LYS A 12 -6.85 23.50 1.10
N THR A 13 -5.70 22.85 1.22
CA THR A 13 -5.31 22.05 2.39
C THR A 13 -3.96 22.50 2.93
N SER A 14 -3.52 21.96 4.07
CA SER A 14 -2.19 22.21 4.61
C SER A 14 -1.35 20.95 4.55
N LEU A 15 -0.13 21.09 4.05
CA LEU A 15 0.93 20.11 4.26
C LEU A 15 1.39 20.15 5.73
N ILE A 16 2.28 19.23 6.11
CA ILE A 16 2.99 19.28 7.39
C ILE A 16 3.71 20.64 7.48
N TYR A 17 3.83 21.21 8.69
CA TYR A 17 4.31 22.57 8.95
C TYR A 17 3.40 23.72 8.45
N GLY A 18 2.16 23.41 8.01
CA GLY A 18 1.15 24.43 7.72
C GLY A 18 1.24 25.10 6.35
N GLN A 19 2.14 24.67 5.48
CA GLN A 19 2.18 25.18 4.09
C GLN A 19 0.85 24.90 3.41
N ARG A 20 0.21 25.96 2.88
CA ARG A 20 -1.09 25.87 2.19
C ARG A 20 -0.90 25.59 0.72
N VAL A 21 -1.52 24.51 0.25
CA VAL A 21 -1.53 24.08 -1.16
C VAL A 21 -2.97 23.87 -1.64
N ALA A 22 -3.17 23.76 -2.93
CA ALA A 22 -4.46 23.38 -3.51
C ALA A 22 -4.76 21.90 -3.18
N LYS A 23 -6.02 21.52 -3.04
CA LYS A 23 -6.38 20.12 -2.77
C LYS A 23 -6.07 19.17 -3.93
N ASN A 24 -5.91 19.70 -5.14
CA ASN A 24 -5.47 18.98 -6.34
C ASN A 24 -3.96 19.12 -6.62
N ASP A 25 -3.18 19.52 -5.62
CA ASP A 25 -1.72 19.47 -5.67
C ASP A 25 -1.25 18.02 -5.77
N LEU A 26 -0.19 17.78 -6.56
CA LEU A 26 0.29 16.43 -6.82
C LEU A 26 0.77 15.70 -5.54
N ARG A 27 1.30 16.44 -4.56
CA ARG A 27 1.64 15.87 -3.24
C ARG A 27 0.41 15.39 -2.50
N VAL A 28 -0.68 16.17 -2.55
CA VAL A 28 -1.97 15.82 -1.93
C VAL A 28 -2.54 14.57 -2.59
N GLU A 29 -2.47 14.49 -3.91
CA GLU A 29 -2.89 13.31 -4.67
C GLU A 29 -2.04 12.08 -4.31
N ALA A 30 -0.72 12.23 -4.21
CA ALA A 30 0.19 11.14 -3.90
C ALA A 30 -0.09 10.53 -2.51
N TYR A 31 -0.11 11.34 -1.45
CA TYR A 31 -0.39 10.80 -0.12
C TYR A 31 -1.86 10.39 0.05
N GLY A 32 -2.79 11.04 -0.64
CA GLY A 32 -4.20 10.64 -0.65
C GLY A 32 -4.40 9.26 -1.29
N THR A 33 -3.69 8.97 -2.38
CA THR A 33 -3.72 7.64 -3.01
C THR A 33 -3.07 6.57 -2.13
N CYS A 34 -2.03 6.91 -1.35
CA CYS A 34 -1.47 6.01 -0.33
C CYS A 34 -2.50 5.70 0.77
N ASP A 35 -3.28 6.70 1.20
CA ASP A 35 -4.35 6.52 2.18
C ASP A 35 -5.51 5.64 1.64
N GLU A 36 -5.85 5.80 0.36
CA GLU A 36 -6.80 4.92 -0.34
C GLU A 36 -6.30 3.46 -0.36
N ALA A 37 -5.02 3.23 -0.69
CA ALA A 37 -4.41 1.89 -0.64
C ALA A 37 -4.45 1.32 0.78
N ASN A 38 -4.14 2.12 1.79
CA ASN A 38 -4.19 1.73 3.20
C ASN A 38 -5.60 1.34 3.63
N SER A 39 -6.60 2.12 3.24
CA SER A 39 -8.02 1.83 3.51
C SER A 39 -8.48 0.54 2.84
N MET A 40 -8.01 0.27 1.61
CA MET A 40 -8.32 -0.97 0.89
C MET A 40 -7.66 -2.19 1.54
N ILE A 41 -6.44 -2.05 2.08
CA ILE A 41 -5.82 -3.09 2.91
C ILE A 41 -6.70 -3.38 4.13
N GLY A 42 -7.14 -2.35 4.86
CA GLY A 42 -8.05 -2.50 5.99
C GLY A 42 -9.35 -3.23 5.62
N LEU A 43 -9.93 -2.90 4.47
CA LEU A 43 -11.11 -3.61 3.95
C LEU A 43 -10.79 -5.09 3.68
N ALA A 44 -9.65 -5.40 3.07
CA ALA A 44 -9.23 -6.78 2.82
C ALA A 44 -9.13 -7.59 4.12
N LEU A 45 -8.52 -7.01 5.16
CA LEU A 45 -8.36 -7.67 6.45
C LEU A 45 -9.70 -7.93 7.15
N SER A 46 -10.71 -7.07 6.96
CA SER A 46 -12.03 -7.25 7.56
C SER A 46 -12.78 -8.51 7.08
N PHE A 47 -12.43 -9.04 5.92
CA PHE A 47 -12.99 -10.31 5.45
C PHE A 47 -12.44 -11.53 6.18
N LEU A 48 -11.37 -11.36 6.98
CA LEU A 48 -10.72 -12.45 7.73
C LEU A 48 -11.30 -12.70 9.10
N ASP A 49 -12.30 -11.92 9.54
CA ASP A 49 -12.85 -12.02 10.91
C ASP A 49 -13.31 -13.43 11.29
N LYS A 50 -13.89 -14.17 10.33
CA LYS A 50 -14.45 -15.50 10.52
C LYS A 50 -13.56 -16.63 9.97
N GLU A 51 -12.47 -16.28 9.34
CA GLU A 51 -11.51 -17.21 8.76
C GLU A 51 -10.46 -17.60 9.81
N ASP A 52 -9.93 -18.80 9.71
CA ASP A 52 -8.86 -19.29 10.58
C ASP A 52 -7.90 -20.20 9.80
N TRP A 53 -6.60 -19.99 10.02
CA TRP A 53 -5.54 -20.87 9.51
C TRP A 53 -4.27 -20.69 10.36
N ASP A 54 -3.38 -21.64 10.27
CA ASP A 54 -2.08 -21.55 10.94
C ASP A 54 -1.25 -20.41 10.35
N GLY A 55 -0.90 -19.40 11.18
CA GLY A 55 -0.18 -18.20 10.76
C GLY A 55 -1.05 -16.96 10.49
N LYS A 56 -2.38 -17.02 10.67
CA LYS A 56 -3.27 -15.86 10.51
C LYS A 56 -2.82 -14.65 11.33
N GLU A 57 -2.50 -14.86 12.62
CA GLU A 57 -2.10 -13.75 13.49
C GLU A 57 -0.84 -13.06 12.99
N ALA A 58 0.18 -13.83 12.58
CA ALA A 58 1.40 -13.29 11.99
C ALA A 58 1.11 -12.52 10.69
N PHE A 59 0.23 -13.04 9.84
CA PHE A 59 -0.22 -12.34 8.62
C PHE A 59 -0.86 -10.99 8.96
N LEU A 60 -1.80 -10.96 9.91
CA LEU A 60 -2.47 -9.72 10.35
C LEU A 60 -1.47 -8.71 10.92
N GLU A 61 -0.54 -9.14 11.76
CA GLU A 61 0.49 -8.27 12.34
C GLU A 61 1.34 -7.61 11.25
N ARG A 62 1.77 -8.38 10.26
CA ARG A 62 2.55 -7.88 9.12
C ARG A 62 1.77 -6.90 8.25
N MET A 63 0.49 -7.18 7.99
CA MET A 63 -0.37 -6.25 7.24
C MET A 63 -0.62 -4.96 8.02
N HIS A 64 -0.83 -5.01 9.34
CA HIS A 64 -0.92 -3.82 10.20
C HIS A 64 0.40 -3.03 10.21
N ARG A 65 1.54 -3.72 10.18
CA ARG A 65 2.85 -3.09 10.03
C ARG A 65 2.93 -2.29 8.72
N VAL A 66 2.50 -2.89 7.60
CA VAL A 66 2.42 -2.20 6.29
C VAL A 66 1.53 -0.97 6.36
N GLN A 67 0.35 -1.08 6.96
CA GLN A 67 -0.56 0.06 7.16
C GLN A 67 0.11 1.19 7.96
N THR A 68 0.89 0.85 8.99
CA THR A 68 1.65 1.81 9.79
C THR A 68 2.72 2.52 8.94
N ILE A 69 3.49 1.76 8.14
CA ILE A 69 4.54 2.34 7.30
C ILE A 69 3.97 3.20 6.16
N LEU A 70 2.75 2.96 5.70
CA LEU A 70 2.08 3.86 4.76
C LEU A 70 1.86 5.26 5.35
N PHE A 71 1.72 5.42 6.68
CA PHE A 71 1.76 6.74 7.32
C PHE A 71 3.16 7.38 7.29
N HIS A 72 4.24 6.60 7.35
CA HIS A 72 5.61 7.13 7.14
C HIS A 72 5.76 7.64 5.70
N VAL A 73 5.29 6.86 4.72
CA VAL A 73 5.26 7.28 3.30
C VAL A 73 4.45 8.59 3.14
N GLY A 74 3.27 8.66 3.76
CA GLY A 74 2.44 9.86 3.76
C GLY A 74 3.14 11.07 4.40
N ALA A 75 3.90 10.86 5.48
CA ALA A 75 4.67 11.91 6.14
C ALA A 75 5.80 12.44 5.24
N GLU A 76 6.51 11.57 4.52
CA GLU A 76 7.52 11.98 3.53
C GLU A 76 6.89 12.82 2.42
N LEU A 77 5.78 12.35 1.84
CA LEU A 77 5.06 13.04 0.76
C LEU A 77 4.46 14.38 1.20
N ALA A 78 3.96 14.47 2.44
CA ALA A 78 3.33 15.68 2.98
C ALA A 78 4.31 16.67 3.62
N THR A 79 5.61 16.35 3.72
CA THR A 79 6.61 17.24 4.28
C THR A 79 7.23 18.11 3.19
N PRO A 80 7.18 19.45 3.30
CA PRO A 80 7.82 20.35 2.34
C PRO A 80 9.34 20.17 2.31
N ASN A 81 9.94 20.41 1.13
CA ASN A 81 11.38 20.36 0.94
C ASN A 81 12.13 21.22 1.97
N GLY A 82 13.25 20.70 2.49
CA GLY A 82 14.07 21.37 3.49
C GLY A 82 13.51 21.33 4.93
N LYS A 83 12.39 20.63 5.16
CA LYS A 83 11.85 20.37 6.49
C LYS A 83 12.16 18.95 6.95
N LYS A 84 12.25 18.76 8.28
CA LYS A 84 12.49 17.45 8.88
C LYS A 84 11.22 16.61 8.82
N VAL A 85 11.35 15.38 8.32
CA VAL A 85 10.27 14.38 8.37
C VAL A 85 10.14 13.84 9.79
N THR A 86 8.92 13.78 10.32
CA THR A 86 8.67 13.31 11.70
C THR A 86 8.75 11.78 11.76
N TRP A 87 8.22 11.10 10.78
CA TRP A 87 8.23 9.64 10.64
C TRP A 87 9.00 9.28 9.38
N GLU A 88 10.32 9.17 9.51
CA GLU A 88 11.19 8.89 8.39
C GLU A 88 10.97 7.48 7.84
N LEU A 89 10.89 7.38 6.52
CA LEU A 89 10.94 6.09 5.83
C LEU A 89 12.40 5.64 5.73
N LYS A 90 12.67 4.37 6.06
CA LYS A 90 14.01 3.79 6.15
C LYS A 90 14.15 2.59 5.20
N LYS A 91 15.39 2.23 4.88
CA LYS A 91 15.71 1.05 4.06
C LYS A 91 15.21 -0.26 4.68
N GLU A 92 15.25 -0.34 6.00
CA GLU A 92 14.78 -1.51 6.75
C GLU A 92 13.31 -1.82 6.48
N HIS A 93 12.47 -0.79 6.24
CA HIS A 93 11.06 -1.01 5.91
C HIS A 93 10.88 -1.67 4.53
N ILE A 94 11.79 -1.43 3.58
CA ILE A 94 11.78 -2.12 2.27
C ILE A 94 12.25 -3.55 2.45
N GLN A 95 13.31 -3.76 3.25
CA GLN A 95 13.83 -5.08 3.54
C GLN A 95 12.78 -5.96 4.23
N GLU A 96 12.00 -5.41 5.18
CA GLU A 96 10.88 -6.10 5.82
C GLU A 96 9.87 -6.65 4.79
N LEU A 97 9.56 -5.88 3.72
CA LEU A 97 8.68 -6.36 2.65
C LEU A 97 9.32 -7.49 1.83
N GLU A 98 10.61 -7.32 1.49
CA GLU A 98 11.36 -8.31 0.70
C GLU A 98 11.49 -9.64 1.43
N ASP A 99 11.90 -9.61 2.70
CA ASP A 99 12.03 -10.80 3.54
C ASP A 99 10.70 -11.55 3.64
N GLN A 100 9.59 -10.82 3.70
CA GLN A 100 8.25 -11.38 3.80
C GLN A 100 7.76 -11.98 2.48
N ILE A 101 8.06 -11.33 1.36
CA ILE A 101 7.80 -11.87 0.04
C ILE A 101 8.52 -13.22 -0.11
N ASP A 102 9.83 -13.22 0.21
CA ASP A 102 10.66 -14.41 0.11
C ASP A 102 10.19 -15.55 1.03
N GLU A 103 9.60 -15.21 2.19
CA GLU A 103 9.04 -16.21 3.11
C GLU A 103 7.77 -16.83 2.53
N TRP A 104 6.81 -16.05 2.07
CA TRP A 104 5.56 -16.56 1.53
C TRP A 104 5.73 -17.26 0.18
N ASP A 105 6.69 -16.80 -0.65
CA ASP A 105 6.92 -17.40 -1.97
C ASP A 105 7.45 -18.84 -1.90
N LYS A 106 8.04 -19.25 -0.76
CA LYS A 106 8.46 -20.65 -0.52
C LYS A 106 7.28 -21.61 -0.45
N ASP A 107 6.13 -21.14 0.00
CA ASP A 107 4.92 -21.95 0.18
C ASP A 107 4.00 -21.88 -1.04
N LEU A 108 4.28 -20.98 -1.99
CA LEU A 108 3.47 -20.76 -3.18
C LEU A 108 3.98 -21.57 -4.37
N GLU A 109 3.05 -22.05 -5.19
CA GLU A 109 3.41 -22.63 -6.49
C GLU A 109 4.09 -21.58 -7.39
N ALA A 110 5.14 -22.02 -8.10
CA ALA A 110 5.84 -21.14 -9.02
C ALA A 110 4.91 -20.67 -10.15
N LEU A 111 4.90 -19.36 -10.41
CA LEU A 111 4.12 -18.80 -11.52
C LEU A 111 4.76 -19.16 -12.86
N THR A 112 4.05 -19.93 -13.67
CA THR A 112 4.44 -20.26 -15.05
C THR A 112 3.72 -19.40 -16.08
N GLN A 113 2.68 -18.67 -15.68
CA GLN A 113 1.86 -17.80 -16.52
C GLN A 113 1.20 -16.70 -15.67
N PHE A 114 0.63 -15.70 -16.32
CA PHE A 114 -0.16 -14.70 -15.61
C PHE A 114 -1.42 -15.31 -15.00
N ILE A 115 -1.83 -14.79 -13.85
CA ILE A 115 -3.09 -15.11 -13.18
C ILE A 115 -4.02 -13.89 -13.20
N LEU A 116 -5.32 -14.16 -13.22
CA LEU A 116 -6.33 -13.10 -13.07
C LEU A 116 -6.41 -12.64 -11.62
N PRO A 117 -6.56 -11.31 -11.37
CA PRO A 117 -6.84 -10.80 -10.04
C PRO A 117 -8.17 -11.33 -9.52
N SER A 118 -8.13 -12.39 -8.71
CA SER A 118 -9.31 -13.15 -8.27
C SER A 118 -9.00 -13.89 -6.96
N GLY A 119 -9.80 -14.88 -6.63
CA GLY A 119 -9.71 -15.68 -5.43
C GLY A 119 -10.81 -15.32 -4.42
N ASN A 120 -10.56 -15.58 -3.12
CA ASN A 120 -11.47 -15.17 -2.07
C ASN A 120 -11.55 -13.63 -1.93
N SER A 121 -12.47 -13.14 -1.09
CA SER A 121 -12.73 -11.69 -0.92
C SER A 121 -11.48 -10.92 -0.48
N THR A 122 -10.68 -11.49 0.43
CA THR A 122 -9.43 -10.88 0.92
C THR A 122 -8.41 -10.76 -0.21
N SER A 123 -8.17 -11.84 -0.96
CA SER A 123 -7.27 -11.86 -2.11
C SER A 123 -7.66 -10.81 -3.14
N SER A 124 -8.92 -10.79 -3.55
CA SER A 124 -9.45 -9.83 -4.53
C SER A 124 -9.31 -8.37 -4.06
N ALA A 125 -9.53 -8.10 -2.77
CA ALA A 125 -9.34 -6.78 -2.19
C ALA A 125 -7.85 -6.38 -2.12
N LEU A 126 -6.94 -7.32 -1.81
CA LEU A 126 -5.49 -7.08 -1.85
C LEU A 126 -4.99 -6.81 -3.27
N HIS A 127 -5.52 -7.50 -4.28
CA HIS A 127 -5.23 -7.17 -5.67
C HIS A 127 -5.71 -5.77 -6.05
N THR A 128 -6.85 -5.32 -5.51
CA THR A 128 -7.33 -3.94 -5.68
C THR A 128 -6.37 -2.95 -4.99
N ALA A 129 -5.98 -3.20 -3.74
CA ALA A 129 -4.99 -2.40 -3.02
C ALA A 129 -3.67 -2.29 -3.81
N ARG A 130 -3.21 -3.39 -4.41
CA ARG A 130 -2.03 -3.42 -5.29
C ARG A 130 -2.17 -2.45 -6.47
N THR A 131 -3.30 -2.42 -7.14
CA THR A 131 -3.47 -1.51 -8.29
C THR A 131 -3.54 -0.05 -7.87
N ILE A 132 -4.12 0.25 -6.71
CA ILE A 132 -4.12 1.59 -6.10
C ILE A 132 -2.69 1.99 -5.72
N THR A 133 -1.92 1.09 -5.10
CA THR A 133 -0.50 1.29 -4.76
C THR A 133 0.31 1.67 -6.01
N ARG A 134 0.11 0.98 -7.14
CA ARG A 134 0.76 1.32 -8.42
C ARG A 134 0.33 2.68 -8.96
N ARG A 135 -0.88 3.14 -8.68
CA ARG A 135 -1.31 4.52 -8.99
C ARG A 135 -0.60 5.53 -8.09
N ALA A 136 -0.48 5.25 -6.78
CA ALA A 136 0.29 6.08 -5.85
C ALA A 136 1.75 6.21 -6.28
N GLU A 137 2.38 5.11 -6.71
CA GLU A 137 3.75 5.11 -7.25
C GLU A 137 3.90 6.08 -8.43
N ARG A 138 3.04 5.96 -9.45
CA ARG A 138 3.10 6.86 -10.61
C ARG A 138 2.90 8.33 -10.24
N THR A 139 2.03 8.60 -9.26
CA THR A 139 1.80 9.96 -8.76
C THR A 139 3.02 10.48 -8.02
N ALA A 140 3.64 9.65 -7.16
CA ALA A 140 4.86 10.00 -6.43
C ALA A 140 6.05 10.26 -7.39
N VAL A 141 6.20 9.43 -8.43
CA VAL A 141 7.21 9.65 -9.50
C VAL A 141 7.01 11.01 -10.18
N GLY A 142 5.76 11.45 -10.37
CA GLY A 142 5.43 12.73 -10.96
C GLY A 142 5.91 13.95 -10.16
N LEU A 143 6.27 13.79 -8.89
CA LEU A 143 6.85 14.86 -8.06
C LEU A 143 8.30 15.21 -8.47
N GLY A 144 9.00 14.29 -9.13
CA GLY A 144 10.38 14.53 -9.57
C GLY A 144 11.28 15.01 -8.43
N ASP A 145 11.98 16.14 -8.66
CA ASP A 145 12.92 16.73 -7.69
C ASP A 145 12.25 17.26 -6.40
N GLU A 146 10.93 17.35 -6.38
CA GLU A 146 10.20 17.70 -5.16
C GLU A 146 10.16 16.56 -4.15
N LEU A 147 10.41 15.33 -4.55
CA LEU A 147 10.49 14.17 -3.69
C LEU A 147 11.92 14.01 -3.15
N THR A 148 12.15 14.41 -1.90
CA THR A 148 13.49 14.44 -1.30
C THR A 148 14.00 13.06 -0.87
N ASN A 149 13.11 12.13 -0.53
CA ASN A 149 13.48 10.78 -0.13
C ASN A 149 13.15 9.76 -1.24
N PRO A 150 14.15 9.25 -1.99
CA PRO A 150 13.93 8.28 -3.06
C PRO A 150 13.38 6.93 -2.56
N LEU A 151 13.50 6.63 -1.26
CA LEU A 151 12.96 5.40 -0.66
C LEU A 151 11.43 5.34 -0.77
N VAL A 152 10.75 6.49 -0.91
CA VAL A 152 9.29 6.53 -1.09
C VAL A 152 8.86 5.73 -2.32
N VAL A 153 9.46 6.02 -3.47
CA VAL A 153 9.15 5.29 -4.73
C VAL A 153 9.55 3.83 -4.59
N SER A 154 10.74 3.55 -4.04
CA SER A 154 11.20 2.18 -3.84
C SER A 154 10.28 1.36 -2.94
N TYR A 155 9.79 1.97 -1.84
CA TYR A 155 8.86 1.31 -0.93
C TYR A 155 7.50 1.03 -1.60
N ILE A 156 6.91 2.03 -2.26
CA ILE A 156 5.60 1.87 -2.92
C ILE A 156 5.70 0.83 -4.05
N ASN A 157 6.79 0.82 -4.81
CA ASN A 157 7.03 -0.20 -5.82
C ASN A 157 7.08 -1.60 -5.19
N ARG A 158 7.92 -1.80 -4.15
CA ARG A 158 8.02 -3.07 -3.45
C ARG A 158 6.71 -3.49 -2.76
N LEU A 159 5.96 -2.52 -2.23
CA LEU A 159 4.64 -2.79 -1.66
C LEU A 159 3.66 -3.36 -2.69
N SER A 160 3.76 -2.97 -3.97
CA SER A 160 2.92 -3.56 -5.00
C SER A 160 3.22 -5.05 -5.21
N ASP A 161 4.49 -5.45 -5.14
CA ASP A 161 4.90 -6.87 -5.23
C ASP A 161 4.46 -7.64 -3.98
N TYR A 162 4.66 -7.04 -2.81
CA TYR A 162 4.22 -7.59 -1.54
C TYR A 162 2.71 -7.90 -1.52
N LEU A 163 1.88 -6.94 -1.97
CA LEU A 163 0.43 -7.13 -2.02
C LEU A 163 0.01 -8.20 -3.03
N PHE A 164 0.77 -8.38 -4.11
CA PHE A 164 0.54 -9.47 -5.04
C PHE A 164 0.80 -10.83 -4.39
N VAL A 165 1.93 -10.99 -3.72
CA VAL A 165 2.29 -12.25 -3.03
C VAL A 165 1.36 -12.50 -1.85
N ALA A 166 1.02 -11.46 -1.04
CA ALA A 166 0.07 -11.56 0.06
C ALA A 166 -1.33 -12.03 -0.41
N ALA A 167 -1.78 -11.54 -1.58
CA ALA A 167 -3.07 -11.96 -2.15
C ALA A 167 -3.07 -13.44 -2.52
N ARG A 168 -1.99 -13.93 -3.13
CA ARG A 168 -1.79 -15.35 -3.45
C ARG A 168 -1.74 -16.21 -2.19
N TYR A 169 -0.92 -15.78 -1.23
CA TYR A 169 -0.71 -16.49 0.02
C TYR A 169 -2.03 -16.68 0.79
N VAL A 170 -2.77 -15.59 1.04
CA VAL A 170 -4.06 -15.69 1.75
C VAL A 170 -5.10 -16.49 0.95
N ASN A 171 -5.06 -16.43 -0.38
CA ASN A 171 -5.94 -17.25 -1.21
C ASN A 171 -5.66 -18.74 -0.99
N GLN A 172 -4.40 -19.14 -1.00
CA GLN A 172 -3.98 -20.53 -0.77
C GLN A 172 -4.32 -20.98 0.66
N CYS A 173 -4.02 -20.15 1.69
CA CYS A 173 -4.33 -20.47 3.09
C CYS A 173 -5.82 -20.75 3.33
N LEU A 174 -6.69 -20.12 2.56
CA LEU A 174 -8.15 -20.28 2.61
C LEU A 174 -8.68 -21.28 1.58
N GLY A 175 -7.82 -22.10 0.96
CA GLY A 175 -8.19 -23.16 0.03
C GLY A 175 -8.72 -22.63 -1.33
N GLY A 176 -8.41 -21.38 -1.70
CA GLY A 176 -8.78 -20.81 -2.98
C GLY A 176 -7.82 -21.22 -4.09
N GLU A 177 -8.34 -21.28 -5.31
CA GLU A 177 -7.55 -21.56 -6.52
C GLU A 177 -7.19 -20.26 -7.25
N GLU A 178 -6.03 -20.25 -7.91
CA GLU A 178 -5.62 -19.19 -8.83
C GLU A 178 -6.23 -19.45 -10.21
N ILE A 179 -6.72 -18.39 -10.86
CA ILE A 179 -7.30 -18.49 -12.21
C ILE A 179 -6.23 -18.06 -13.22
N PRO A 180 -5.69 -18.98 -14.02
CA PRO A 180 -4.72 -18.65 -15.05
C PRO A 180 -5.32 -17.75 -16.14
N LEU A 181 -4.51 -16.80 -16.63
CA LEU A 181 -4.88 -16.01 -17.80
C LEU A 181 -4.86 -16.91 -19.05
N LYS A 182 -6.01 -17.02 -19.71
CA LYS A 182 -6.13 -17.64 -21.05
C LYS A 182 -6.12 -16.54 -22.09
N ALA A 183 -4.99 -16.39 -22.79
CA ALA A 183 -4.82 -15.31 -23.77
C ALA A 183 -5.43 -15.65 -25.15
N ASP A 184 -5.76 -16.90 -25.40
CA ASP A 184 -6.21 -17.42 -26.72
C ASP A 184 -7.75 -17.49 -26.82
N ILE A 185 -8.42 -16.36 -26.47
CA ILE A 185 -9.87 -16.20 -26.61
C ILE A 185 -10.22 -15.30 -27.79
#